data_7ea71b61291b140f9d495e0ee86d82a3
#
_entry.id   7ea71b61291b140f9d495e0ee86d82a3
#
_cell.length_a   1.000
_cell.length_b   1.000
_cell.length_c   1.000
_cell.angle_alpha   90.00
_cell.angle_beta   90.00
_cell.angle_gamma   90.00
#
_symmetry.space_group_name_H-M   'P 1'
#
loop_
_entity.id
_entity.type
_entity.pdbx_description
1 polymer ?
#
loop_
_entity_poly.entity_id
_entity_poly.type
_entity_poly.pdbx_seq_one_letter_code
_entity_poly.pdbx_strand_id
1 'polypeptide(L)'
;HFTDRRQRQMCIRDSDWYVEKLPTYVNAPSGQQKTGSFALVRSSDNKVLAPSVGQNWNPVQNKEAFDFFSEYVEAGDLEMHTAGSLMDGKMVWALAKVKQSFELFKGDEVENYMLFSNPHQFGKSIDIRMTPIRVVCNNTLTLSLSTDSDSMVKVNHRKEFNPEMVKEQLGIAREKMDNYKTMAEFLGSKRYTTERLVEYLNKVYPSNIKDEDIKDPSVPTTVNAKKAFEVIETQPGNQYAKGTWWQAFNAVTFNTDHQQGSTTDGRLTSAWYGRNRRVKLKALDTALQMAEVA
;
A
#
# COMPACT_ATOMS: atom_id res chain seq x y z
N HIS A 1 9.15 -11.35 11.17
CA HIS A 1 8.20 -11.60 12.28
C HIS A 1 7.37 -10.34 12.58
N PHE A 2 6.29 -10.13 11.83
CA PHE A 2 5.29 -9.09 12.10
C PHE A 2 4.30 -9.48 13.23
N THR A 3 4.59 -10.51 13.98
CA THR A 3 3.70 -11.02 15.03
C THR A 3 4.26 -10.75 16.43
N ASP A 4 4.42 -9.48 16.79
CA ASP A 4 4.54 -9.15 18.20
C ASP A 4 3.15 -9.26 18.84
N ARG A 5 3.08 -9.97 20.01
CA ARG A 5 1.84 -10.09 20.82
C ARG A 5 1.19 -8.73 21.11
N ARG A 6 1.96 -7.65 21.15
CA ARG A 6 1.46 -6.27 21.32
C ARG A 6 0.64 -5.79 20.13
N GLN A 7 0.99 -6.17 18.89
CA GLN A 7 0.22 -5.82 17.70
C GLN A 7 -1.12 -6.57 17.67
N ARG A 8 -1.17 -7.85 18.06
CA ARG A 8 -2.45 -8.59 18.17
C ARG A 8 -3.37 -8.00 19.25
N GLN A 9 -2.84 -7.55 20.38
CA GLN A 9 -3.62 -6.87 21.42
C GLN A 9 -4.08 -5.46 21.01
N MET A 10 -3.29 -4.72 20.19
CA MET A 10 -3.73 -3.48 19.59
C MET A 10 -4.88 -3.68 18.59
N CYS A 11 -4.83 -4.73 17.78
CA CYS A 11 -5.89 -5.04 16.81
C CYS A 11 -7.25 -5.27 17.45
N ILE A 12 -7.31 -5.97 18.58
CA ILE A 12 -8.55 -6.24 19.31
C ILE A 12 -9.11 -4.93 19.93
N ARG A 13 -8.25 -4.05 20.46
CA ARG A 13 -8.67 -2.76 21.03
C ARG A 13 -9.16 -1.77 19.96
N ASP A 14 -8.62 -1.84 18.74
CA ASP A 14 -9.00 -0.93 17.65
C ASP A 14 -10.32 -1.32 16.96
N SER A 15 -10.89 -2.50 17.24
CA SER A 15 -12.19 -2.92 16.71
C SER A 15 -13.39 -2.65 17.62
N ASP A 16 -13.13 -2.37 18.91
CA ASP A 16 -14.21 -2.23 19.92
C ASP A 16 -14.89 -0.86 19.94
N TRP A 17 -14.39 0.12 19.16
CA TRP A 17 -15.00 1.43 19.04
C TRP A 17 -15.80 1.56 17.74
N TYR A 18 -16.80 2.41 17.76
CA TYR A 18 -17.61 2.75 16.60
C TYR A 18 -17.47 4.24 16.26
N VAL A 19 -17.89 4.58 15.04
CA VAL A 19 -17.86 5.95 14.52
C VAL A 19 -19.25 6.57 14.65
N GLU A 20 -19.33 7.65 15.41
CA GLU A 20 -20.53 8.47 15.51
C GLU A 20 -20.51 9.58 14.46
N LYS A 21 -21.66 9.83 13.86
CA LYS A 21 -21.87 10.93 12.93
C LYS A 21 -22.66 12.03 13.63
N LEU A 22 -21.97 13.07 14.07
CA LEU A 22 -22.53 14.15 14.87
C LEU A 22 -22.69 15.43 14.05
N PRO A 23 -23.77 16.21 14.21
CA PRO A 23 -23.93 17.49 13.51
C PRO A 23 -22.87 18.49 13.95
N THR A 24 -22.40 19.31 13.00
CA THR A 24 -21.40 20.35 13.27
C THR A 24 -22.07 21.73 13.38
N TYR A 25 -21.46 22.59 14.19
CA TYR A 25 -21.94 23.94 14.46
C TYR A 25 -20.80 24.95 14.33
N VAL A 26 -21.15 26.17 13.97
CA VAL A 26 -20.26 27.31 13.99
C VAL A 26 -20.74 28.35 15.04
N ASN A 27 -19.80 28.91 15.76
CA ASN A 27 -20.09 30.02 16.68
C ASN A 27 -20.08 31.33 15.89
N ALA A 28 -21.25 31.79 15.47
CA ALA A 28 -21.44 33.07 14.82
C ALA A 28 -21.72 34.18 15.86
N PRO A 29 -21.58 35.48 15.52
CA PRO A 29 -21.92 36.57 16.41
C PRO A 29 -23.37 36.53 16.91
N SER A 30 -24.29 35.94 16.13
CA SER A 30 -25.71 35.74 16.47
C SER A 30 -25.96 34.49 17.32
N GLY A 31 -24.93 33.76 17.74
CA GLY A 31 -25.03 32.50 18.48
C GLY A 31 -24.60 31.29 17.66
N GLN A 32 -24.79 30.11 18.25
CA GLN A 32 -24.43 28.86 17.63
C GLN A 32 -25.37 28.50 16.45
N GLN A 33 -24.81 28.25 15.29
CA GLN A 33 -25.56 27.89 14.10
C GLN A 33 -25.11 26.54 13.52
N LYS A 34 -26.09 25.73 13.09
CA LYS A 34 -25.82 24.42 12.45
C LYS A 34 -25.26 24.60 11.05
N THR A 35 -24.15 23.93 10.75
CA THR A 35 -23.46 24.07 9.43
C THR A 35 -24.09 23.27 8.30
N GLY A 36 -24.98 22.31 8.62
CA GLY A 36 -25.51 21.33 7.63
C GLY A 36 -24.56 20.18 7.30
N SER A 37 -23.35 20.18 7.86
CA SER A 37 -22.39 19.07 7.77
C SER A 37 -22.33 18.28 9.09
N PHE A 38 -21.58 17.17 9.07
CA PHE A 38 -21.42 16.28 10.22
C PHE A 38 -19.95 16.01 10.46
N ALA A 39 -19.56 15.84 11.72
CA ALA A 39 -18.26 15.33 12.10
C ALA A 39 -18.33 13.82 12.35
N LEU A 40 -17.25 13.12 12.07
CA LEU A 40 -17.07 11.72 12.47
C LEU A 40 -16.26 11.70 13.75
N VAL A 41 -16.80 11.07 14.76
CA VAL A 41 -16.23 11.04 16.11
C VAL A 41 -16.06 9.60 16.55
N ARG A 42 -14.90 9.26 17.10
CA ARG A 42 -14.61 7.96 17.68
C ARG A 42 -15.23 7.83 19.06
N SER A 43 -16.03 6.76 19.28
CA SER A 43 -16.80 6.58 20.53
C SER A 43 -15.92 6.34 21.76
N SER A 44 -14.71 5.79 21.61
CA SER A 44 -13.86 5.42 22.75
C SER A 44 -13.22 6.60 23.48
N ASP A 45 -12.97 7.72 22.77
CA ASP A 45 -12.24 8.87 23.31
C ASP A 45 -12.76 10.23 22.81
N ASN A 46 -13.87 10.24 22.10
CA ASN A 46 -14.49 11.43 21.48
C ASN A 46 -13.59 12.16 20.49
N LYS A 47 -12.61 11.46 19.92
CA LYS A 47 -11.70 12.05 18.94
C LYS A 47 -12.38 12.30 17.60
N VAL A 48 -12.22 13.50 17.07
CA VAL A 48 -12.71 13.85 15.73
C VAL A 48 -11.80 13.20 14.68
N LEU A 49 -12.33 12.22 13.96
CA LEU A 49 -11.66 11.53 12.87
C LEU A 49 -11.75 12.32 11.56
N ALA A 50 -12.94 12.87 11.27
CA ALA A 50 -13.17 13.79 10.16
C ALA A 50 -14.04 14.97 10.65
N PRO A 51 -13.59 16.22 10.45
CA PRO A 51 -14.32 17.38 10.95
C PRO A 51 -15.57 17.73 10.15
N SER A 52 -15.66 17.26 8.89
CA SER A 52 -16.80 17.56 8.02
C SER A 52 -17.01 16.45 7.00
N VAL A 53 -18.22 15.88 7.00
CA VAL A 53 -18.74 14.96 5.97
C VAL A 53 -20.16 15.39 5.60
N GLY A 54 -20.60 15.02 4.40
CA GLY A 54 -21.95 15.34 3.92
C GLY A 54 -23.04 14.49 4.59
N GLN A 55 -24.28 14.89 4.42
CA GLN A 55 -25.47 14.21 4.98
C GLN A 55 -25.57 12.75 4.52
N ASN A 56 -25.23 12.46 3.27
CA ASN A 56 -25.33 11.13 2.67
C ASN A 56 -24.09 10.26 2.87
N TRP A 57 -23.13 10.73 3.66
CA TRP A 57 -21.94 9.94 3.99
C TRP A 57 -22.26 9.03 5.18
N ASN A 58 -22.16 7.73 5.02
CA ASN A 58 -22.40 6.74 6.07
C ASN A 58 -21.08 6.06 6.43
N PRO A 59 -20.68 6.08 7.73
CA PRO A 59 -19.53 5.31 8.17
C PRO A 59 -19.85 3.82 8.12
N VAL A 60 -19.04 3.03 7.43
CA VAL A 60 -19.04 1.58 7.64
C VAL A 60 -18.32 1.33 8.95
N GLN A 61 -18.98 0.65 9.87
CA GLN A 61 -18.43 0.37 11.19
C GLN A 61 -17.31 -0.67 11.09
N ASN A 62 -16.31 -0.57 11.96
CA ASN A 62 -15.18 -1.50 11.94
C ASN A 62 -15.63 -2.95 12.07
N LYS A 63 -16.62 -3.21 12.93
CA LYS A 63 -17.19 -4.55 13.09
C LYS A 63 -17.77 -5.09 11.79
N GLU A 64 -18.60 -4.33 11.08
CA GLU A 64 -19.19 -4.72 9.80
C GLU A 64 -18.10 -5.02 8.75
N ALA A 65 -17.07 -4.18 8.75
CA ALA A 65 -15.92 -4.33 7.87
C ALA A 65 -15.14 -5.62 8.13
N PHE A 66 -14.96 -6.00 9.39
CA PHE A 66 -14.26 -7.22 9.78
C PHE A 66 -15.13 -8.48 9.68
N ASP A 67 -16.43 -8.38 9.91
CA ASP A 67 -17.37 -9.50 9.73
C ASP A 67 -17.30 -10.01 8.28
N PHE A 68 -17.18 -9.11 7.30
CA PHE A 68 -16.94 -9.47 5.91
C PHE A 68 -15.65 -10.28 5.72
N PHE A 69 -14.54 -9.89 6.37
CA PHE A 69 -13.32 -10.67 6.31
C PHE A 69 -13.45 -12.05 6.95
N SER A 70 -14.21 -12.15 8.04
CA SER A 70 -14.46 -13.42 8.73
C SER A 70 -15.17 -14.43 7.83
N GLU A 71 -16.15 -14.02 7.05
CA GLU A 71 -16.82 -14.88 6.07
C GLU A 71 -15.84 -15.47 5.04
N TYR A 72 -14.85 -14.66 4.59
CA TYR A 72 -13.81 -15.13 3.68
C TYR A 72 -12.83 -16.11 4.32
N VAL A 73 -12.45 -15.83 5.55
CA VAL A 73 -11.55 -16.70 6.32
C VAL A 73 -12.23 -18.04 6.60
N GLU A 74 -13.49 -18.03 6.98
CA GLU A 74 -14.31 -19.24 7.23
C GLU A 74 -14.52 -20.07 5.95
N ALA A 75 -14.68 -19.43 4.79
CA ALA A 75 -14.74 -20.12 3.51
C ALA A 75 -13.42 -20.84 3.13
N GLY A 76 -12.36 -20.64 3.93
CA GLY A 76 -11.08 -21.33 3.74
C GLY A 76 -10.18 -20.77 2.65
N ASP A 77 -10.55 -19.63 2.07
CA ASP A 77 -9.77 -18.99 1.00
C ASP A 77 -8.65 -18.09 1.54
N LEU A 78 -8.78 -17.61 2.78
CA LEU A 78 -7.85 -16.67 3.41
C LEU A 78 -7.53 -17.08 4.85
N GLU A 79 -6.44 -16.54 5.38
CA GLU A 79 -6.07 -16.64 6.79
C GLU A 79 -5.85 -15.23 7.35
N MET A 80 -6.56 -14.89 8.44
CA MET A 80 -6.34 -13.60 9.10
C MET A 80 -4.92 -13.52 9.62
N HIS A 81 -4.18 -12.51 9.15
CA HIS A 81 -2.78 -12.34 9.50
C HIS A 81 -2.60 -11.23 10.54
N THR A 82 -3.04 -10.02 10.25
CA THR A 82 -2.91 -8.88 11.15
C THR A 82 -3.90 -7.78 10.79
N ALA A 83 -4.22 -6.93 11.75
CA ALA A 83 -5.03 -5.74 11.55
C ALA A 83 -4.49 -4.60 12.41
N GLY A 84 -4.95 -3.39 12.17
CA GLY A 84 -4.54 -2.22 12.94
C GLY A 84 -5.19 -0.94 12.47
N SER A 85 -4.74 0.18 13.01
CA SER A 85 -5.17 1.50 12.58
C SER A 85 -3.99 2.37 12.15
N LEU A 86 -4.24 3.30 11.26
CA LEU A 86 -3.30 4.31 10.78
C LEU A 86 -3.86 5.70 11.02
N MET A 87 -2.97 6.70 11.06
CA MET A 87 -3.33 8.11 11.23
C MET A 87 -4.23 8.32 12.47
N ASP A 88 -3.87 7.62 13.55
CA ASP A 88 -4.56 7.74 14.84
C ASP A 88 -6.05 7.35 14.76
N GLY A 89 -6.33 6.22 14.12
CA GLY A 89 -7.68 5.65 13.97
C GLY A 89 -8.50 6.21 12.81
N LYS A 90 -7.97 7.16 12.02
CA LYS A 90 -8.67 7.68 10.84
C LYS A 90 -8.79 6.66 9.72
N MET A 91 -8.03 5.58 9.78
CA MET A 91 -8.09 4.45 8.87
C MET A 91 -7.87 3.16 9.64
N VAL A 92 -8.80 2.26 9.56
CA VAL A 92 -8.66 0.89 10.08
C VAL A 92 -8.36 -0.04 8.91
N TRP A 93 -7.46 -0.99 9.10
CA TRP A 93 -7.02 -1.89 8.05
C TRP A 93 -6.86 -3.33 8.57
N ALA A 94 -6.95 -4.29 7.67
CA ALA A 94 -6.62 -5.68 7.94
C ALA A 94 -5.86 -6.29 6.77
N LEU A 95 -4.97 -7.22 7.08
CA LEU A 95 -4.31 -8.11 6.13
C LEU A 95 -4.81 -9.53 6.35
N ALA A 96 -5.26 -10.17 5.28
CA ALA A 96 -5.52 -11.59 5.25
C ALA A 96 -4.58 -12.24 4.23
N LYS A 97 -3.96 -13.35 4.63
CA LYS A 97 -3.06 -14.13 3.77
C LYS A 97 -3.89 -15.01 2.86
N VAL A 98 -3.61 -14.98 1.58
CA VAL A 98 -4.13 -15.93 0.60
C VAL A 98 -3.31 -17.20 0.70
N LYS A 99 -3.92 -18.38 0.75
CA LYS A 99 -3.21 -19.66 0.92
C LYS A 99 -2.25 -20.00 -0.22
N GLN A 100 -2.39 -19.31 -1.37
CA GLN A 100 -1.51 -19.51 -2.52
C GLN A 100 -0.34 -18.53 -2.44
N SER A 101 0.85 -19.04 -2.19
CA SER A 101 2.11 -18.34 -2.45
C SER A 101 2.65 -18.76 -3.81
N PHE A 102 3.58 -18.00 -4.36
CA PHE A 102 4.31 -18.40 -5.54
C PHE A 102 5.81 -18.10 -5.39
N GLU A 103 6.61 -18.90 -6.06
CA GLU A 103 8.05 -18.74 -6.14
C GLU A 103 8.39 -18.03 -7.45
N LEU A 104 9.15 -16.93 -7.37
CA LEU A 104 9.62 -16.18 -8.54
C LEU A 104 10.91 -16.77 -9.09
N PHE A 105 11.86 -17.01 -8.19
CA PHE A 105 13.15 -17.63 -8.46
C PHE A 105 13.38 -18.67 -7.38
N LYS A 106 14.22 -19.68 -7.66
CA LYS A 106 14.45 -20.76 -6.69
C LYS A 106 14.81 -20.22 -5.30
N GLY A 107 13.87 -20.33 -4.35
CA GLY A 107 13.99 -19.81 -2.99
C GLY A 107 13.48 -18.38 -2.78
N ASP A 108 12.99 -17.70 -3.81
CA ASP A 108 12.41 -16.36 -3.72
C ASP A 108 10.89 -16.41 -3.64
N GLU A 109 10.38 -16.66 -2.45
CA GLU A 109 8.95 -16.80 -2.19
C GLU A 109 8.25 -15.43 -2.07
N VAL A 110 7.09 -15.34 -2.72
CA VAL A 110 6.15 -14.21 -2.61
C VAL A 110 4.83 -14.72 -2.05
N GLU A 111 4.45 -14.17 -0.91
CA GLU A 111 3.15 -14.40 -0.30
C GLU A 111 2.13 -13.38 -0.76
N ASN A 112 0.93 -13.84 -0.99
CA ASN A 112 -0.19 -12.99 -1.41
C ASN A 112 -1.03 -12.60 -0.20
N TYR A 113 -1.31 -11.31 -0.08
CA TYR A 113 -2.18 -10.77 0.96
C TYR A 113 -3.31 -9.96 0.34
N MET A 114 -4.46 -10.03 0.98
CA MET A 114 -5.54 -9.09 0.78
C MET A 114 -5.40 -7.99 1.83
N LEU A 115 -5.24 -6.75 1.38
CA LEU A 115 -5.28 -5.56 2.22
C LEU A 115 -6.68 -4.95 2.13
N PHE A 116 -7.36 -4.93 3.25
CA PHE A 116 -8.60 -4.20 3.45
C PHE A 116 -8.34 -2.90 4.20
N SER A 117 -9.05 -1.82 3.83
CA SER A 117 -8.94 -0.51 4.47
C SER A 117 -10.30 0.15 4.59
N ASN A 118 -10.65 0.54 5.80
CA ASN A 118 -11.86 1.29 6.11
C ASN A 118 -11.48 2.70 6.60
N PRO A 119 -11.46 3.72 5.72
CA PRO A 119 -11.13 5.08 6.10
C PRO A 119 -12.34 5.83 6.65
N HIS A 120 -12.18 6.48 7.79
CA HIS A 120 -13.16 7.39 8.40
C HIS A 120 -12.83 8.84 8.04
N GLN A 121 -12.65 9.11 6.74
CA GLN A 121 -12.25 10.43 6.23
C GLN A 121 -13.05 10.82 5.00
N PHE A 122 -13.34 12.11 4.88
CA PHE A 122 -13.98 12.65 3.66
C PHE A 122 -13.14 12.36 2.41
N GLY A 123 -13.81 12.02 1.32
CA GLY A 123 -13.16 11.76 0.03
C GLY A 123 -12.38 10.44 -0.08
N LYS A 124 -12.47 9.60 0.96
CA LYS A 124 -11.90 8.25 0.95
C LYS A 124 -13.00 7.21 0.82
N SER A 125 -12.69 6.10 0.15
CA SER A 125 -13.57 4.94 0.01
C SER A 125 -12.96 3.76 0.76
N ILE A 126 -13.78 2.78 1.12
CA ILE A 126 -13.30 1.45 1.48
C ILE A 126 -12.51 0.92 0.30
N ASP A 127 -11.40 0.29 0.61
CA ASP A 127 -10.42 -0.17 -0.36
C ASP A 127 -10.03 -1.60 -0.03
N ILE A 128 -10.18 -2.48 -1.01
CA ILE A 128 -9.75 -3.88 -0.91
C ILE A 128 -8.84 -4.14 -2.09
N ARG A 129 -7.63 -4.59 -1.82
CA ARG A 129 -6.63 -4.89 -2.85
C ARG A 129 -5.78 -6.08 -2.50
N MET A 130 -5.31 -6.76 -3.52
CA MET A 130 -4.23 -7.73 -3.37
C MET A 130 -2.89 -7.00 -3.24
N THR A 131 -2.07 -7.45 -2.32
CA THR A 131 -0.71 -6.94 -2.13
C THR A 131 0.24 -8.13 -1.95
N PRO A 132 1.10 -8.42 -2.94
CA PRO A 132 2.13 -9.42 -2.75
C PRO A 132 3.22 -8.89 -1.84
N ILE A 133 3.75 -9.75 -0.99
CA ILE A 133 4.85 -9.45 -0.08
C ILE A 133 5.95 -10.47 -0.33
N ARG A 134 7.12 -9.98 -0.69
CA ARG A 134 8.30 -10.82 -0.85
C ARG A 134 8.82 -11.24 0.52
N VAL A 135 8.84 -12.54 0.81
CA VAL A 135 9.09 -13.08 2.16
C VAL A 135 10.48 -12.72 2.67
N VAL A 136 11.48 -12.78 1.81
CA VAL A 136 12.89 -12.57 2.18
C VAL A 136 13.20 -11.16 2.69
N CYS A 137 12.48 -10.14 2.24
CA CYS A 137 12.75 -8.73 2.58
C CYS A 137 11.55 -7.97 3.13
N ASN A 138 10.38 -8.61 3.26
CA ASN A 138 9.12 -7.97 3.64
C ASN A 138 8.78 -6.73 2.80
N ASN A 139 9.27 -6.66 1.57
CA ASN A 139 8.90 -5.58 0.65
C ASN A 139 7.44 -5.77 0.25
N THR A 140 6.64 -4.74 0.48
CA THR A 140 5.29 -4.67 -0.09
C THR A 140 5.40 -4.37 -1.57
N LEU A 141 5.24 -5.40 -2.39
CA LEU A 141 5.25 -5.24 -3.82
C LEU A 141 3.92 -4.57 -4.21
N THR A 142 4.01 -3.46 -4.91
CA THR A 142 2.82 -2.78 -5.38
C THR A 142 2.42 -3.39 -6.71
N LEU A 143 1.23 -3.97 -6.77
CA LEU A 143 0.64 -4.34 -8.06
C LEU A 143 0.39 -3.06 -8.84
N SER A 144 1.26 -2.81 -9.82
CA SER A 144 0.95 -1.89 -10.90
C SER A 144 0.33 -2.72 -12.00
N LEU A 145 -0.92 -2.51 -12.18
CA LEU A 145 -1.53 -2.86 -13.43
C LEU A 145 -2.13 -1.56 -13.92
N SER A 146 -1.49 -0.99 -14.92
CA SER A 146 -1.90 0.18 -15.67
C SER A 146 -3.06 0.97 -15.05
N THR A 147 -3.03 2.22 -15.10
CA THR A 147 -4.04 3.27 -14.84
C THR A 147 -5.51 2.87 -14.56
N ASP A 148 -5.88 1.59 -14.69
CA ASP A 148 -7.22 1.08 -14.44
C ASP A 148 -7.39 0.64 -12.99
N SER A 149 -8.43 1.19 -12.38
CA SER A 149 -8.90 0.97 -11.01
C SER A 149 -9.27 -0.50 -10.68
N ASP A 150 -9.08 -1.44 -11.58
CA ASP A 150 -9.65 -2.79 -11.54
C ASP A 150 -8.97 -3.77 -10.57
N SER A 151 -7.80 -3.46 -10.03
CA SER A 151 -7.16 -4.25 -8.94
C SER A 151 -7.58 -3.81 -7.55
N MET A 152 -8.45 -2.81 -7.46
CA MET A 152 -8.88 -2.18 -6.23
C MET A 152 -10.38 -2.07 -6.22
N VAL A 153 -11.02 -2.78 -5.32
CA VAL A 153 -12.44 -2.59 -5.04
C VAL A 153 -12.60 -1.33 -4.21
N LYS A 154 -13.23 -0.32 -4.77
CA LYS A 154 -13.62 0.87 -4.02
C LYS A 154 -15.10 0.79 -3.71
N VAL A 155 -15.44 0.67 -2.44
CA VAL A 155 -16.81 0.78 -1.97
C VAL A 155 -17.04 2.20 -1.45
N ASN A 156 -18.00 2.88 -2.03
CA ASN A 156 -18.35 4.23 -1.60
C ASN A 156 -19.16 4.15 -0.30
N HIS A 157 -18.80 4.91 0.73
CA HIS A 157 -19.54 5.05 1.99
C HIS A 157 -21.02 5.53 1.83
N ARG A 158 -21.44 5.86 0.61
CA ARG A 158 -22.83 6.22 0.27
C ARG A 158 -23.68 5.04 -0.14
N LYS A 159 -23.07 3.89 -0.47
CA LYS A 159 -23.77 2.66 -0.89
C LYS A 159 -23.62 1.62 0.22
N GLU A 160 -24.61 0.77 0.32
CA GLU A 160 -24.52 -0.42 1.17
C GLU A 160 -23.38 -1.32 0.71
N PHE A 161 -22.68 -1.89 1.67
CA PHE A 161 -21.59 -2.81 1.43
C PHE A 161 -22.16 -4.14 0.89
N ASN A 162 -21.68 -4.56 -0.28
CA ASN A 162 -22.12 -5.82 -0.91
C ASN A 162 -20.93 -6.81 -1.00
N PRO A 163 -20.95 -7.88 -0.19
CA PRO A 163 -19.90 -8.90 -0.19
C PRO A 163 -19.70 -9.62 -1.53
N GLU A 164 -20.76 -9.84 -2.30
CA GLU A 164 -20.68 -10.56 -3.58
C GLU A 164 -19.88 -9.78 -4.64
N MET A 165 -20.00 -8.45 -4.69
CA MET A 165 -19.17 -7.61 -5.57
C MET A 165 -17.68 -7.76 -5.24
N VAL A 166 -17.36 -7.98 -3.98
CA VAL A 166 -15.97 -8.16 -3.54
C VAL A 166 -15.43 -9.51 -4.02
N LYS A 167 -16.25 -10.58 -3.94
CA LYS A 167 -15.85 -11.92 -4.42
C LYS A 167 -15.54 -11.92 -5.92
N GLU A 168 -16.38 -11.27 -6.73
CA GLU A 168 -16.15 -11.14 -8.16
C GLU A 168 -14.80 -10.44 -8.46
N GLN A 169 -14.54 -9.35 -7.79
CA GLN A 169 -13.31 -8.58 -8.01
C GLN A 169 -12.05 -9.27 -7.48
N LEU A 170 -12.16 -10.19 -6.52
CA LEU A 170 -11.05 -11.03 -6.09
C LEU A 170 -10.65 -12.07 -7.15
N GLY A 171 -11.58 -12.53 -7.97
CA GLY A 171 -11.28 -13.35 -9.15
C GLY A 171 -10.35 -12.60 -10.11
N ILE A 172 -10.65 -11.33 -10.38
CA ILE A 172 -9.83 -10.43 -11.20
C ILE A 172 -8.45 -10.21 -10.55
N ALA A 173 -8.37 -10.13 -9.23
CA ALA A 173 -7.11 -9.93 -8.54
C ALA A 173 -6.16 -11.13 -8.68
N ARG A 174 -6.66 -12.37 -8.79
CA ARG A 174 -5.84 -13.57 -9.05
C ARG A 174 -5.18 -13.53 -10.43
N GLU A 175 -5.94 -13.21 -11.47
CA GLU A 175 -5.38 -13.03 -12.82
C GLU A 175 -4.25 -12.01 -12.85
N LYS A 176 -4.42 -10.94 -12.10
CA LYS A 176 -3.41 -9.89 -11.98
C LYS A 176 -2.15 -10.33 -11.23
N MET A 177 -2.26 -11.28 -10.31
CA MET A 177 -1.09 -11.87 -9.67
C MET A 177 -0.25 -12.69 -10.64
N ASP A 178 -0.88 -13.45 -11.54
CA ASP A 178 -0.20 -14.20 -12.58
C ASP A 178 0.53 -13.24 -13.55
N ASN A 179 -0.10 -12.14 -13.93
CA ASN A 179 0.52 -11.08 -14.72
C ASN A 179 1.72 -10.45 -13.98
N TYR A 180 1.60 -10.23 -12.67
CA TYR A 180 2.70 -9.70 -11.87
C TYR A 180 3.88 -10.68 -11.83
N LYS A 181 3.63 -11.99 -11.66
CA LYS A 181 4.65 -13.01 -11.72
C LYS A 181 5.38 -12.98 -13.06
N THR A 182 4.64 -12.94 -14.16
CA THR A 182 5.20 -12.83 -15.52
C THR A 182 6.10 -11.60 -15.68
N MET A 183 5.67 -10.43 -15.20
CA MET A 183 6.49 -9.21 -15.23
C MET A 183 7.76 -9.34 -14.38
N ALA A 184 7.66 -9.93 -13.19
CA ALA A 184 8.82 -10.12 -12.32
C ALA A 184 9.85 -11.10 -12.93
N GLU A 185 9.39 -12.21 -13.53
CA GLU A 185 10.22 -13.15 -14.26
C GLU A 185 10.90 -12.49 -15.48
N PHE A 186 10.15 -11.65 -16.22
CA PHE A 186 10.72 -10.87 -17.33
C PHE A 186 11.83 -9.94 -16.83
N LEU A 187 11.59 -9.14 -15.79
CA LEU A 187 12.61 -8.26 -15.20
C LEU A 187 13.82 -9.04 -14.66
N GLY A 188 13.60 -10.24 -14.12
CA GLY A 188 14.66 -11.12 -13.65
C GLY A 188 15.49 -11.77 -14.77
N SER A 189 14.95 -11.84 -15.99
CA SER A 189 15.65 -12.34 -17.17
C SER A 189 16.54 -11.28 -17.87
N LYS A 190 16.34 -10.00 -17.58
CA LYS A 190 16.99 -8.86 -18.24
C LYS A 190 18.03 -8.20 -17.35
N ARG A 191 19.25 -8.07 -17.85
CA ARG A 191 20.37 -7.47 -17.12
C ARG A 191 20.48 -5.97 -17.39
N TYR A 192 20.97 -5.22 -16.40
CA TYR A 192 21.33 -3.81 -16.55
C TYR A 192 22.85 -3.63 -16.58
N THR A 193 23.33 -2.51 -17.13
CA THR A 193 24.67 -1.97 -16.89
C THR A 193 24.61 -0.92 -15.77
N THR A 194 25.77 -0.57 -15.19
CA THR A 194 25.82 0.44 -14.12
C THR A 194 25.27 1.78 -14.60
N GLU A 195 25.58 2.18 -15.83
CA GLU A 195 25.14 3.45 -16.42
C GLU A 195 23.59 3.45 -16.55
N ARG A 196 23.02 2.35 -17.02
CA ARG A 196 21.56 2.21 -17.15
C ARG A 196 20.87 2.13 -15.79
N LEU A 197 21.52 1.55 -14.78
CA LEU A 197 21.01 1.57 -13.40
C LEU A 197 20.96 3.00 -12.85
N VAL A 198 21.99 3.80 -13.05
CA VAL A 198 22.03 5.21 -12.64
C VAL A 198 20.93 6.01 -13.37
N GLU A 199 20.78 5.83 -14.67
CA GLU A 199 19.72 6.43 -15.47
C GLU A 199 18.33 6.06 -14.92
N TYR A 200 18.09 4.77 -14.62
CA TYR A 200 16.87 4.27 -14.02
C TYR A 200 16.54 4.96 -12.71
N LEU A 201 17.51 5.00 -11.79
CA LEU A 201 17.31 5.60 -10.47
C LEU A 201 17.06 7.11 -10.54
N ASN A 202 17.69 7.82 -11.49
CA ASN A 202 17.43 9.23 -11.74
C ASN A 202 16.03 9.47 -12.35
N LYS A 203 15.55 8.56 -13.21
CA LYS A 203 14.16 8.62 -13.71
C LYS A 203 13.14 8.37 -12.61
N VAL A 204 13.39 7.40 -11.72
CA VAL A 204 12.50 7.10 -10.57
C VAL A 204 12.46 8.25 -9.58
N TYR A 205 13.63 8.81 -9.25
CA TYR A 205 13.81 9.92 -8.32
C TYR A 205 14.37 11.16 -9.04
N PRO A 206 13.56 11.87 -9.82
CA PRO A 206 14.04 12.99 -10.61
C PRO A 206 14.59 14.13 -9.75
N SER A 207 15.62 14.75 -10.23
CA SER A 207 16.27 15.93 -9.65
C SER A 207 15.94 17.17 -10.50
N ASN A 208 16.05 18.35 -9.90
CA ASN A 208 15.98 19.63 -10.61
C ASN A 208 17.38 20.09 -11.10
N ILE A 209 18.40 19.26 -10.90
CA ILE A 209 19.77 19.53 -11.39
C ILE A 209 19.76 19.33 -12.91
N LYS A 210 20.26 20.30 -13.66
CA LYS A 210 20.42 20.17 -15.10
C LYS A 210 21.55 19.18 -15.41
N ASP A 211 21.45 18.49 -16.55
CA ASP A 211 22.44 17.49 -16.96
C ASP A 211 23.85 18.06 -17.05
N GLU A 212 24.00 19.32 -17.47
CA GLU A 212 25.27 20.05 -17.53
C GLU A 212 25.92 20.31 -16.15
N ASP A 213 25.12 20.29 -15.07
CA ASP A 213 25.60 20.52 -13.70
C ASP A 213 25.87 19.20 -12.93
N ILE A 214 25.70 18.05 -13.57
CA ILE A 214 25.97 16.75 -12.96
C ILE A 214 27.49 16.53 -12.87
N LYS A 215 28.02 16.59 -11.65
CA LYS A 215 29.46 16.46 -11.40
C LYS A 215 30.02 15.07 -11.69
N ASP A 216 29.24 14.04 -11.42
CA ASP A 216 29.60 12.65 -11.60
C ASP A 216 28.41 11.86 -12.17
N PRO A 217 28.42 11.53 -13.47
CA PRO A 217 27.34 10.77 -14.09
C PRO A 217 27.31 9.29 -13.70
N SER A 218 28.34 8.78 -13.01
CA SER A 218 28.40 7.38 -12.57
C SER A 218 27.59 7.11 -11.29
N VAL A 219 27.10 8.16 -10.61
CA VAL A 219 26.29 8.04 -9.40
C VAL A 219 24.97 8.79 -9.54
N PRO A 220 23.89 8.31 -8.88
CA PRO A 220 22.59 8.98 -8.93
C PRO A 220 22.63 10.37 -8.29
N THR A 221 21.75 11.28 -8.77
CA THR A 221 21.77 12.69 -8.39
C THR A 221 21.10 13.01 -7.05
N THR A 222 19.99 12.29 -6.72
CA THR A 222 19.20 12.58 -5.51
C THR A 222 19.58 11.67 -4.34
N VAL A 223 19.33 12.14 -3.10
CA VAL A 223 19.57 11.36 -1.88
C VAL A 223 18.87 10.00 -1.90
N ASN A 224 17.60 9.95 -2.34
CA ASN A 224 16.87 8.69 -2.37
C ASN A 224 17.36 7.76 -3.49
N ALA A 225 17.77 8.29 -4.63
CA ALA A 225 18.40 7.52 -5.69
C ALA A 225 19.74 6.93 -5.24
N LYS A 226 20.57 7.71 -4.53
CA LYS A 226 21.84 7.23 -3.94
C LYS A 226 21.61 6.11 -2.93
N LYS A 227 20.65 6.27 -2.02
CA LYS A 227 20.30 5.21 -1.04
C LYS A 227 19.85 3.92 -1.73
N ALA A 228 19.00 4.00 -2.77
CA ALA A 228 18.61 2.83 -3.54
C ALA A 228 19.79 2.17 -4.27
N PHE A 229 20.73 2.98 -4.78
CA PHE A 229 21.98 2.49 -5.40
C PHE A 229 22.89 1.78 -4.39
N GLU A 230 23.08 2.35 -3.20
CA GLU A 230 23.91 1.79 -2.12
C GLU A 230 23.40 0.42 -1.62
N VAL A 231 22.08 0.22 -1.57
CA VAL A 231 21.50 -1.03 -1.05
C VAL A 231 21.35 -2.13 -2.11
N ILE A 232 21.69 -1.87 -3.37
CA ILE A 232 21.40 -2.82 -4.46
C ILE A 232 22.07 -4.19 -4.24
N GLU A 233 23.29 -4.20 -3.72
CA GLU A 233 24.07 -5.41 -3.47
C GLU A 233 23.87 -5.97 -2.04
N THR A 234 23.22 -5.22 -1.15
CA THR A 234 23.10 -5.58 0.27
C THR A 234 21.67 -5.83 0.71
N GLN A 235 20.66 -5.45 -0.09
CA GLN A 235 19.26 -5.70 0.22
C GLN A 235 18.98 -7.21 0.35
N PRO A 236 18.12 -7.62 1.28
CA PRO A 236 17.74 -9.02 1.40
C PRO A 236 17.16 -9.56 0.08
N GLY A 237 17.60 -10.76 -0.33
CA GLY A 237 17.15 -11.40 -1.55
C GLY A 237 17.81 -10.92 -2.85
N ASN A 238 18.87 -10.09 -2.75
CA ASN A 238 19.63 -9.64 -3.92
C ASN A 238 20.27 -10.81 -4.71
N GLN A 239 20.55 -11.92 -4.02
CA GLN A 239 21.19 -13.11 -4.63
C GLN A 239 20.31 -13.84 -5.64
N TYR A 240 18.98 -13.71 -5.56
CA TYR A 240 18.06 -14.49 -6.42
C TYR A 240 18.03 -14.01 -7.88
N ALA A 241 18.26 -12.73 -8.10
CA ALA A 241 18.22 -12.14 -9.45
C ALA A 241 19.29 -11.04 -9.60
N LYS A 242 20.55 -11.38 -9.27
CA LYS A 242 21.67 -10.44 -9.24
C LYS A 242 21.96 -9.85 -10.63
N GLY A 243 22.13 -8.53 -10.70
CA GLY A 243 22.45 -7.79 -11.93
C GLY A 243 21.26 -7.63 -12.89
N THR A 244 20.04 -7.86 -12.42
CA THR A 244 18.83 -7.78 -13.24
C THR A 244 17.92 -6.61 -12.86
N TRP A 245 17.00 -6.25 -13.77
CA TRP A 245 16.02 -5.18 -13.50
C TRP A 245 15.10 -5.51 -12.33
N TRP A 246 14.89 -6.80 -12.01
CA TRP A 246 14.20 -7.21 -10.79
C TRP A 246 14.94 -6.79 -9.52
N GLN A 247 16.28 -6.96 -9.50
CA GLN A 247 17.10 -6.48 -8.39
C GLN A 247 17.03 -4.95 -8.26
N ALA A 248 17.11 -4.22 -9.38
CA ALA A 248 17.02 -2.76 -9.40
C ALA A 248 15.67 -2.25 -8.88
N PHE A 249 14.57 -2.86 -9.29
CA PHE A 249 13.22 -2.58 -8.77
C PHE A 249 13.12 -2.84 -7.27
N ASN A 250 13.64 -3.99 -6.80
CA ASN A 250 13.61 -4.31 -5.38
C ASN A 250 14.46 -3.37 -4.51
N ALA A 251 15.54 -2.80 -5.02
CA ALA A 251 16.32 -1.79 -4.30
C ALA A 251 15.50 -0.51 -4.06
N VAL A 252 14.67 -0.10 -5.02
CA VAL A 252 13.73 1.01 -4.83
C VAL A 252 12.65 0.66 -3.81
N THR A 253 12.06 -0.53 -3.90
CA THR A 253 11.04 -0.99 -2.93
C THR A 253 11.61 -1.08 -1.52
N PHE A 254 12.79 -1.64 -1.36
CA PHE A 254 13.47 -1.72 -0.07
C PHE A 254 13.74 -0.33 0.53
N ASN A 255 14.27 0.60 -0.27
CA ASN A 255 14.50 1.97 0.17
C ASN A 255 13.19 2.65 0.60
N THR A 256 12.10 2.51 -0.17
CA THR A 256 10.80 3.14 0.15
C THR A 256 10.12 2.53 1.38
N ASP A 257 10.19 1.21 1.56
CA ASP A 257 9.46 0.51 2.60
C ASP A 257 10.21 0.48 3.95
N HIS A 258 11.56 0.53 3.92
CA HIS A 258 12.38 0.34 5.12
C HIS A 258 13.25 1.53 5.48
N GLN A 259 13.67 2.37 4.53
CA GLN A 259 14.60 3.46 4.79
C GLN A 259 13.99 4.86 4.76
N GLN A 260 12.77 5.00 4.23
CA GLN A 260 12.06 6.28 4.18
C GLN A 260 10.99 6.38 5.27
N GLY A 261 10.96 7.54 5.95
CA GLY A 261 9.99 7.82 7.02
C GLY A 261 10.49 7.44 8.42
N SER A 262 10.08 8.23 9.40
CA SER A 262 10.56 8.16 10.79
C SER A 262 9.74 7.22 11.68
N THR A 263 8.47 6.99 11.33
CA THR A 263 7.54 6.16 12.13
C THR A 263 7.01 4.98 11.31
N THR A 264 6.68 3.87 11.98
CA THR A 264 6.07 2.69 11.33
C THR A 264 4.74 3.05 10.67
N ASP A 265 3.88 3.81 11.36
CA ASP A 265 2.60 4.28 10.86
C ASP A 265 2.76 5.13 9.59
N GLY A 266 3.69 6.08 9.61
CA GLY A 266 4.00 6.92 8.45
C GLY A 266 4.57 6.12 7.27
N ARG A 267 5.41 5.12 7.51
CA ARG A 267 5.93 4.23 6.46
C ARG A 267 4.83 3.41 5.81
N LEU A 268 3.98 2.73 6.61
CA LEU A 268 2.85 1.95 6.09
C LEU A 268 1.85 2.82 5.32
N THR A 269 1.50 3.97 5.88
CA THR A 269 0.61 4.93 5.19
C THR A 269 1.20 5.36 3.84
N SER A 270 2.49 5.67 3.78
CA SER A 270 3.16 6.10 2.55
C SER A 270 3.30 4.94 1.55
N ALA A 271 3.64 3.74 2.04
CA ALA A 271 3.83 2.55 1.20
C ALA A 271 2.53 2.06 0.55
N TRP A 272 1.41 2.16 1.26
CA TRP A 272 0.11 1.67 0.76
C TRP A 272 -0.74 2.73 0.06
N TYR A 273 -0.71 3.99 0.54
CA TYR A 273 -1.65 5.03 0.09
C TYR A 273 -0.98 6.33 -0.37
N GLY A 274 0.31 6.51 -0.08
CA GLY A 274 0.99 7.77 -0.23
C GLY A 274 2.03 7.83 -1.35
N ARG A 275 3.04 8.66 -1.09
CA ARG A 275 4.13 8.93 -2.02
C ARG A 275 4.92 7.68 -2.39
N ASN A 276 5.26 6.83 -1.40
CA ASN A 276 6.10 5.66 -1.64
C ASN A 276 5.41 4.64 -2.56
N ARG A 277 4.07 4.48 -2.46
CA ARG A 277 3.32 3.69 -3.42
C ARG A 277 3.52 4.19 -4.85
N ARG A 278 3.39 5.51 -5.08
CA ARG A 278 3.58 6.11 -6.41
C ARG A 278 5.00 5.93 -6.93
N VAL A 279 6.00 6.05 -6.05
CA VAL A 279 7.41 5.80 -6.41
C VAL A 279 7.61 4.35 -6.85
N LYS A 280 7.05 3.37 -6.12
CA LYS A 280 7.14 1.95 -6.48
C LYS A 280 6.46 1.65 -7.82
N LEU A 281 5.29 2.23 -8.09
CA LEU A 281 4.62 2.12 -9.39
C LEU A 281 5.50 2.64 -10.52
N LYS A 282 6.00 3.88 -10.36
CA LYS A 282 6.90 4.48 -11.33
C LYS A 282 8.17 3.64 -11.54
N ALA A 283 8.70 3.08 -10.44
CA ALA A 283 9.89 2.23 -10.51
C ALA A 283 9.65 0.96 -11.34
N LEU A 284 8.50 0.30 -11.14
CA LEU A 284 8.14 -0.88 -11.92
C LEU A 284 7.96 -0.54 -13.40
N ASP A 285 7.18 0.49 -13.73
CA ASP A 285 6.94 0.92 -15.10
C ASP A 285 8.25 1.32 -15.81
N THR A 286 9.12 2.06 -15.11
CA THR A 286 10.42 2.46 -15.67
C THR A 286 11.34 1.25 -15.88
N ALA A 287 11.35 0.29 -14.94
CA ALA A 287 12.15 -0.93 -15.09
C ALA A 287 11.68 -1.78 -16.29
N LEU A 288 10.37 -1.93 -16.49
CA LEU A 288 9.81 -2.64 -17.64
C LEU A 288 10.23 -1.97 -18.95
N GLN A 289 10.01 -0.65 -19.09
CA GLN A 289 10.42 0.12 -20.28
C GLN A 289 11.91 0.00 -20.58
N MET A 290 12.77 0.04 -19.56
CA MET A 290 14.21 -0.07 -19.75
C MET A 290 14.67 -1.50 -20.04
N ALA A 291 13.93 -2.50 -19.54
CA ALA A 291 14.20 -3.91 -19.81
C ALA A 291 13.81 -4.35 -21.23
N GLU A 292 12.80 -3.70 -21.84
CA GLU A 292 12.40 -3.97 -23.24
C GLU A 292 13.45 -3.53 -24.26
N VAL A 293 14.28 -2.54 -23.92
CA VAL A 293 15.30 -1.93 -24.78
C VAL A 293 16.71 -2.48 -24.46
N ALA A 294 16.78 -3.46 -23.57
CA ALA A 294 18.03 -4.03 -23.05
C ALA A 294 18.51 -5.26 -23.85
#